data_4f67bdcb43ab8a36665d0af2c8291da8
#
_entry.id   4f67bdcb43ab8a36665d0af2c8291da8
#
_cell.length_a   1.000
_cell.length_b   1.000
_cell.length_c   1.000
_cell.angle_alpha   90.00
_cell.angle_beta   90.00
_cell.angle_gamma   90.00
#
_symmetry.space_group_name_H-M   'P 1'
#
loop_
_entity.id
_entity.type
_entity.pdbx_description
1 polymer ?
#
loop_
_entity_poly.entity_id
_entity_poly.type
_entity_poly.pdbx_seq_one_letter_code
_entity_poly.pdbx_strand_id
1 'polypeptide(L)'
;MNDTMAIWFAQIVGREVHLVDYLEGEGEGIEFYADELNKKGYRYGGHFGPHDLAVRELGTGLSRSDVAKQFGIKFETIPRISNHAEGIQAVRQFLPVCWIDEEACAQGVNCIDNFRKEWDDKRGVYKDRPRHDWASHGAKALETLARADLFARLSRQDFAKSRPPSRRGNWAAHT
;
A
#
# COMPACT_ATOMS: atom_id res chain seq x y z
N MET A 1 2.13 14.03 18.17
CA MET A 1 1.47 13.67 16.91
C MET A 1 1.50 12.16 16.87
N ASN A 2 0.36 11.51 17.04
CA ASN A 2 0.34 10.05 17.09
C ASN A 2 0.55 9.52 15.68
N ASP A 3 1.56 8.69 15.50
CA ASP A 3 1.88 8.10 14.20
C ASP A 3 0.97 6.87 14.03
N THR A 4 -0.03 6.97 13.18
CA THR A 4 -0.99 5.90 12.90
C THR A 4 -0.62 5.24 11.58
N MET A 5 -0.48 3.92 11.58
CA MET A 5 -0.28 3.13 10.38
C MET A 5 -1.56 2.38 10.03
N ALA A 6 -1.97 2.47 8.76
CA ALA A 6 -3.14 1.77 8.22
C ALA A 6 -2.72 0.84 7.07
N ILE A 7 -3.29 -0.36 7.04
CA ILE A 7 -2.98 -1.41 6.07
C ILE A 7 -4.28 -1.95 5.47
N TRP A 8 -4.40 -1.92 4.15
CA TRP A 8 -5.43 -2.61 3.39
C TRP A 8 -4.91 -3.94 2.88
N PHE A 9 -5.69 -4.99 3.02
CA PHE A 9 -5.39 -6.30 2.45
C PHE A 9 -6.21 -6.49 1.18
N ALA A 10 -5.52 -6.72 0.07
CA ALA A 10 -6.13 -6.83 -1.24
C ALA A 10 -5.81 -8.16 -1.90
N GLN A 11 -6.82 -8.80 -2.46
CA GLN A 11 -6.71 -9.98 -3.29
C GLN A 11 -7.15 -9.64 -4.71
N ILE A 12 -6.38 -10.07 -5.72
CA ILE A 12 -6.75 -9.88 -7.10
C ILE A 12 -7.45 -11.12 -7.62
N VAL A 13 -8.66 -10.95 -8.16
CA VAL A 13 -9.51 -12.02 -8.70
C VAL A 13 -9.89 -11.64 -10.13
N GLY A 14 -9.18 -12.18 -11.10
CA GLY A 14 -9.38 -11.82 -12.51
C GLY A 14 -9.07 -10.34 -12.77
N ARG A 15 -10.09 -9.53 -13.01
CA ARG A 15 -9.98 -8.08 -13.24
C ARG A 15 -10.53 -7.25 -12.08
N GLU A 16 -10.78 -7.87 -10.95
CA GLU A 16 -11.31 -7.24 -9.77
C GLU A 16 -10.28 -7.24 -8.65
N VAL A 17 -10.41 -6.32 -7.72
CA VAL A 17 -9.62 -6.24 -6.50
C VAL A 17 -10.57 -6.42 -5.32
N HIS A 18 -10.35 -7.46 -4.53
CA HIS A 18 -11.13 -7.70 -3.34
C HIS A 18 -10.36 -7.17 -2.13
N LEU A 19 -10.88 -6.14 -1.48
CA LEU A 19 -10.39 -5.63 -0.20
C LEU A 19 -10.98 -6.52 0.89
N VAL A 20 -10.16 -7.43 1.40
CA VAL A 20 -10.62 -8.55 2.24
C VAL A 20 -10.41 -8.32 3.73
N ASP A 21 -9.60 -7.31 4.09
CA ASP A 21 -9.30 -7.03 5.48
C ASP A 21 -8.68 -5.63 5.62
N TYR A 22 -8.70 -5.09 6.85
CA TYR A 22 -8.12 -3.81 7.22
C TYR A 22 -7.48 -3.90 8.60
N LEU A 23 -6.35 -3.24 8.76
CA LEU A 23 -5.65 -3.12 10.04
C LEU A 23 -5.20 -1.68 10.25
N GLU A 24 -5.43 -1.15 11.42
CA GLU A 24 -4.96 0.18 11.83
C GLU A 24 -4.44 0.11 13.27
N GLY A 25 -3.35 0.81 13.53
CA GLY A 25 -2.76 0.91 14.86
C GLY A 25 -2.12 2.27 15.06
N GLU A 26 -2.10 2.75 16.30
CA GLU A 26 -1.59 4.05 16.70
C GLU A 26 -0.42 3.89 17.67
N GLY A 27 0.70 4.56 17.36
CA GLY A 27 1.89 4.55 18.23
C GLY A 27 2.69 3.25 18.22
N GLU A 28 2.36 2.32 17.33
CA GLU A 28 2.99 1.00 17.25
C GLU A 28 4.21 1.01 16.31
N GLY A 29 5.21 0.19 16.64
CA GLY A 29 6.39 -0.03 15.80
C GLY A 29 6.13 -1.03 14.66
N ILE A 30 7.07 -1.10 13.70
CA ILE A 30 7.00 -2.03 12.56
C ILE A 30 6.92 -3.50 13.01
N GLU A 31 7.56 -3.84 14.14
CA GLU A 31 7.53 -5.19 14.74
C GLU A 31 6.10 -5.63 15.06
N PHE A 32 5.31 -4.76 15.67
CA PHE A 32 3.90 -5.03 15.96
C PHE A 32 3.12 -5.40 14.68
N TYR A 33 3.29 -4.61 13.61
CA TYR A 33 2.60 -4.87 12.35
C TYR A 33 3.09 -6.15 11.67
N ALA A 34 4.37 -6.48 11.78
CA ALA A 34 4.91 -7.74 11.28
C ALA A 34 4.28 -8.94 11.98
N ASP A 35 4.12 -8.87 13.30
CA ASP A 35 3.45 -9.91 14.08
C ASP A 35 1.97 -10.04 13.72
N GLU A 36 1.25 -8.92 13.58
CA GLU A 36 -0.15 -8.92 13.18
C GLU A 36 -0.34 -9.50 11.77
N LEU A 37 0.54 -9.15 10.82
CA LEU A 37 0.54 -9.75 9.48
C LEU A 37 0.73 -11.27 9.53
N ASN A 38 1.65 -11.76 10.36
CA ASN A 38 1.90 -13.19 10.54
C ASN A 38 0.70 -13.90 11.16
N LYS A 39 0.04 -13.29 12.17
CA LYS A 39 -1.16 -13.86 12.83
C LYS A 39 -2.33 -14.02 11.87
N LYS A 40 -2.47 -13.13 10.87
CA LYS A 40 -3.54 -13.24 9.87
C LYS A 40 -3.43 -14.45 8.96
N GLY A 41 -2.25 -15.05 8.84
CA GLY A 41 -2.03 -16.29 8.10
C GLY A 41 -2.21 -16.20 6.58
N TYR A 42 -2.30 -15.00 6.01
CA TYR A 42 -2.38 -14.79 4.57
C TYR A 42 -1.04 -15.10 3.88
N ARG A 43 -1.11 -15.53 2.63
CA ARG A 43 0.07 -15.64 1.75
C ARG A 43 0.22 -14.35 0.96
N TYR A 44 1.14 -13.51 1.39
CA TYR A 44 1.35 -12.19 0.76
C TYR A 44 2.13 -12.31 -0.55
N GLY A 45 1.59 -11.71 -1.62
CA GLY A 45 2.26 -11.59 -2.92
C GLY A 45 3.19 -10.39 -3.01
N GLY A 46 2.99 -9.38 -2.16
CA GLY A 46 3.81 -8.17 -2.09
C GLY A 46 3.29 -7.20 -1.04
N HIS A 47 4.15 -6.30 -0.60
CA HIS A 47 3.82 -5.23 0.34
C HIS A 47 4.14 -3.89 -0.32
N PHE A 48 3.17 -3.00 -0.37
CA PHE A 48 3.29 -1.68 -0.96
C PHE A 48 3.21 -0.63 0.12
N GLY A 49 4.02 0.39 -0.01
CA GLY A 49 4.01 1.47 0.96
C GLY A 49 4.41 2.81 0.34
N PRO A 50 4.13 3.93 1.02
CA PRO A 50 4.46 5.25 0.52
C PRO A 50 5.99 5.47 0.49
N HIS A 51 6.42 6.45 -0.30
CA HIS A 51 7.84 6.75 -0.52
C HIS A 51 8.64 7.09 0.74
N ASP A 52 7.99 7.63 1.77
CA ASP A 52 8.60 8.00 3.05
C ASP A 52 9.05 6.81 3.89
N LEU A 53 8.58 5.58 3.62
CA LEU A 53 9.14 4.38 4.22
C LEU A 53 10.63 4.16 3.89
N ALA A 54 11.13 4.75 2.82
CA ALA A 54 12.53 4.67 2.42
C ALA A 54 13.40 5.78 3.05
N VAL A 55 12.80 6.75 3.76
CA VAL A 55 13.52 7.84 4.41
C VAL A 55 14.24 7.30 5.65
N ARG A 56 15.54 7.60 5.76
CA ARG A 56 16.36 7.19 6.91
C ARG A 56 16.10 8.09 8.10
N GLU A 57 15.97 7.50 9.27
CA GLU A 57 15.84 8.23 10.54
C GLU A 57 17.23 8.68 11.02
N LEU A 58 17.31 9.93 11.49
CA LEU A 58 18.57 10.53 11.94
C LEU A 58 19.20 9.81 13.13
N GLY A 59 18.40 9.19 13.99
CA GLY A 59 18.88 8.52 15.21
C GLY A 59 19.49 7.15 14.94
N THR A 60 18.87 6.35 14.07
CA THR A 60 19.24 4.96 13.81
C THR A 60 20.00 4.78 12.50
N GLY A 61 19.90 5.73 11.58
CA GLY A 61 20.42 5.62 10.21
C GLY A 61 19.67 4.60 9.34
N LEU A 62 18.65 3.91 9.88
CA LEU A 62 17.82 2.94 9.18
C LEU A 62 16.55 3.61 8.68
N SER A 63 16.03 3.12 7.56
CA SER A 63 14.69 3.47 7.11
C SER A 63 13.66 2.52 7.70
N ARG A 64 12.38 2.93 7.76
CA ARG A 64 11.28 2.04 8.17
C ARG A 64 11.22 0.78 7.28
N SER A 65 11.54 0.92 6.00
CA SER A 65 11.65 -0.21 5.07
C SER A 65 12.81 -1.16 5.43
N ASP A 66 13.95 -0.64 5.94
CA ASP A 66 15.07 -1.48 6.36
C ASP A 66 14.75 -2.23 7.66
N VAL A 67 14.04 -1.58 8.58
CA VAL A 67 13.55 -2.26 9.80
C VAL A 67 12.57 -3.37 9.43
N ALA A 68 11.59 -3.10 8.54
CA ALA A 68 10.62 -4.10 8.10
C ALA A 68 11.25 -5.34 7.45
N LYS A 69 12.36 -5.17 6.73
CA LYS A 69 13.12 -6.29 6.14
C LYS A 69 13.66 -7.26 7.20
N GLN A 70 14.00 -6.78 8.40
CA GLN A 70 14.47 -7.63 9.49
C GLN A 70 13.39 -8.61 9.97
N PHE A 71 12.11 -8.24 9.79
CA PHE A 71 10.94 -9.06 10.07
C PHE A 71 10.39 -9.80 8.82
N GLY A 72 11.15 -9.85 7.74
CA GLY A 72 10.76 -10.55 6.52
C GLY A 72 9.82 -9.79 5.58
N ILE A 73 9.46 -8.53 5.90
CA ILE A 73 8.58 -7.69 5.10
C ILE A 73 9.42 -6.85 4.15
N LYS A 74 9.26 -7.07 2.85
CA LYS A 74 9.91 -6.28 1.80
C LYS A 74 8.93 -5.35 1.14
N PHE A 75 8.99 -4.07 1.47
CA PHE A 75 8.15 -3.06 0.86
C PHE A 75 8.64 -2.69 -0.54
N GLU A 76 7.69 -2.55 -1.44
CA GLU A 76 7.83 -1.82 -2.67
C GLU A 76 7.26 -0.42 -2.47
N THR A 77 8.10 0.59 -2.60
CA THR A 77 7.70 1.98 -2.35
C THR A 77 7.04 2.60 -3.57
N ILE A 78 5.87 3.19 -3.35
CA ILE A 78 5.12 3.91 -4.38
C ILE A 78 5.65 5.35 -4.45
N PRO A 79 5.99 5.86 -5.63
CA PRO A 79 6.55 7.21 -5.77
C PRO A 79 5.64 8.30 -5.20
N ARG A 80 6.24 9.40 -4.77
CA ARG A 80 5.49 10.59 -4.33
C ARG A 80 4.68 11.16 -5.49
N ILE A 81 3.47 11.65 -5.20
CA ILE A 81 2.66 12.43 -6.16
C ILE A 81 2.95 13.92 -6.02
N SER A 82 2.75 14.65 -7.11
CA SER A 82 2.96 16.10 -7.14
C SER A 82 1.84 16.86 -6.41
N ASN A 83 0.62 16.35 -6.44
CA ASN A 83 -0.53 17.00 -5.81
C ASN A 83 -1.57 15.96 -5.32
N HIS A 84 -2.43 16.39 -4.38
CA HIS A 84 -3.46 15.53 -3.80
C HIS A 84 -4.54 15.11 -4.80
N ALA A 85 -4.79 15.90 -5.86
CA ALA A 85 -5.84 15.60 -6.82
C ALA A 85 -5.50 14.34 -7.63
N GLU A 86 -4.21 14.08 -7.93
CA GLU A 86 -3.76 12.86 -8.60
C GLU A 86 -4.06 11.61 -7.76
N GLY A 87 -3.78 11.67 -6.45
CA GLY A 87 -4.08 10.57 -5.54
C GLY A 87 -5.57 10.28 -5.43
N ILE A 88 -6.40 11.32 -5.28
CA ILE A 88 -7.85 11.19 -5.26
C ILE A 88 -8.38 10.62 -6.58
N GLN A 89 -7.83 11.05 -7.71
CA GLN A 89 -8.22 10.53 -9.01
C GLN A 89 -7.83 9.06 -9.18
N ALA A 90 -6.67 8.65 -8.71
CA ALA A 90 -6.26 7.24 -8.71
C ALA A 90 -7.25 6.37 -7.90
N VAL A 91 -7.66 6.80 -6.71
CA VAL A 91 -8.66 6.09 -5.91
C VAL A 91 -10.01 6.02 -6.63
N ARG A 92 -10.48 7.12 -7.24
CA ARG A 92 -11.74 7.14 -7.99
C ARG A 92 -11.74 6.20 -9.20
N GLN A 93 -10.58 5.99 -9.83
CA GLN A 93 -10.45 5.02 -10.94
C GLN A 93 -10.31 3.59 -10.42
N PHE A 94 -9.81 3.40 -9.22
CA PHE A 94 -9.60 2.10 -8.60
C PHE A 94 -10.87 1.53 -7.98
N LEU A 95 -11.66 2.33 -7.27
CA LEU A 95 -12.87 1.88 -6.57
C LEU A 95 -13.89 1.13 -7.44
N PRO A 96 -14.15 1.49 -8.71
CA PRO A 96 -15.11 0.77 -9.56
C PRO A 96 -14.76 -0.70 -9.84
N VAL A 97 -13.50 -1.10 -9.66
CA VAL A 97 -13.07 -2.49 -9.82
C VAL A 97 -12.87 -3.20 -8.47
N CYS A 98 -13.22 -2.53 -7.37
CA CYS A 98 -13.07 -3.07 -6.02
C CYS A 98 -14.36 -3.71 -5.52
N TRP A 99 -14.20 -4.84 -4.82
CA TRP A 99 -15.15 -5.40 -3.88
C TRP A 99 -14.59 -5.22 -2.48
N ILE A 100 -15.41 -4.84 -1.53
CA ILE A 100 -14.98 -4.56 -0.17
C ILE A 100 -15.76 -5.47 0.78
N ASP A 101 -15.06 -6.24 1.60
CA ASP A 101 -15.65 -6.92 2.73
C ASP A 101 -16.06 -5.87 3.77
N GLU A 102 -17.37 -5.62 3.87
CA GLU A 102 -17.93 -4.54 4.67
C GLU A 102 -17.66 -4.73 6.17
N GLU A 103 -17.64 -5.97 6.63
CA GLU A 103 -17.42 -6.29 8.04
C GLU A 103 -15.93 -6.21 8.40
N ALA A 104 -15.07 -6.89 7.63
CA ALA A 104 -13.62 -6.91 7.89
C ALA A 104 -12.94 -5.56 7.60
N CYS A 105 -13.49 -4.76 6.70
CA CYS A 105 -12.95 -3.45 6.31
C CYS A 105 -13.73 -2.27 6.90
N ALA A 106 -14.64 -2.47 7.86
CA ALA A 106 -15.56 -1.44 8.38
C ALA A 106 -14.84 -0.12 8.75
N GLN A 107 -13.73 -0.19 9.48
CA GLN A 107 -12.97 0.99 9.88
C GLN A 107 -12.31 1.67 8.67
N GLY A 108 -11.78 0.91 7.73
CA GLY A 108 -11.20 1.44 6.49
C GLY A 108 -12.24 2.14 5.62
N VAL A 109 -13.45 1.58 5.49
CA VAL A 109 -14.59 2.19 4.80
C VAL A 109 -14.98 3.50 5.49
N ASN A 110 -15.08 3.49 6.82
CA ASN A 110 -15.36 4.69 7.59
C ASN A 110 -14.31 5.80 7.37
N CYS A 111 -13.04 5.43 7.21
CA CYS A 111 -11.99 6.39 6.84
C CYS A 111 -12.24 7.01 5.45
N ILE A 112 -12.63 6.22 4.46
CA ILE A 112 -12.89 6.71 3.10
C ILE A 112 -14.09 7.65 3.09
N ASP A 113 -15.18 7.29 3.75
CA ASP A 113 -16.44 8.05 3.79
C ASP A 113 -16.27 9.40 4.48
N ASN A 114 -15.36 9.50 5.42
CA ASN A 114 -15.08 10.73 6.18
C ASN A 114 -13.88 11.53 5.64
N PHE A 115 -13.18 11.04 4.61
CA PHE A 115 -12.05 11.74 4.02
C PHE A 115 -12.51 12.95 3.21
N ARG A 116 -12.17 14.16 3.67
CA ARG A 116 -12.66 15.42 3.13
C ARG A 116 -11.59 16.49 3.07
N LYS A 117 -11.86 17.56 2.30
CA LYS A 117 -11.03 18.76 2.30
C LYS A 117 -11.06 19.47 3.65
N GLU A 118 -9.94 20.11 3.99
CA GLU A 118 -9.86 20.98 5.17
C GLU A 118 -10.65 22.27 4.93
N TRP A 119 -11.50 22.65 5.88
CA TRP A 119 -12.21 23.92 5.85
C TRP A 119 -11.36 25.03 6.45
N ASP A 120 -11.35 26.22 5.85
CA ASP A 120 -10.72 27.44 6.35
C ASP A 120 -11.77 28.37 6.92
N ASP A 121 -11.93 28.39 8.24
CA ASP A 121 -12.93 29.20 8.94
C ASP A 121 -12.72 30.71 8.72
N LYS A 122 -11.47 31.14 8.51
CA LYS A 122 -11.13 32.56 8.33
C LYS A 122 -11.53 33.06 6.95
N ARG A 123 -11.44 32.20 5.94
CA ARG A 123 -11.73 32.55 4.55
C ARG A 123 -13.11 32.08 4.06
N GLY A 124 -13.78 31.19 4.82
CA GLY A 124 -15.05 30.60 4.45
C GLY A 124 -14.98 29.72 3.19
N VAL A 125 -13.85 29.04 2.95
CA VAL A 125 -13.61 28.20 1.77
C VAL A 125 -12.91 26.89 2.13
N TYR A 126 -13.07 25.87 1.28
CA TYR A 126 -12.25 24.66 1.40
C TYR A 126 -10.83 24.88 0.87
N LYS A 127 -9.83 24.43 1.63
CA LYS A 127 -8.44 24.38 1.19
C LYS A 127 -8.24 23.32 0.11
N ASP A 128 -7.21 23.48 -0.72
CA ASP A 128 -6.86 22.49 -1.74
C ASP A 128 -6.12 21.26 -1.20
N ARG A 129 -6.15 21.06 0.10
CA ARG A 129 -5.58 19.88 0.76
C ARG A 129 -6.64 19.17 1.58
N PRO A 130 -6.50 17.84 1.72
CA PRO A 130 -7.32 17.09 2.66
C PRO A 130 -7.06 17.52 4.10
N ARG A 131 -8.09 17.39 4.93
CA ARG A 131 -7.94 17.50 6.37
C ARG A 131 -7.09 16.34 6.89
N HIS A 132 -6.10 16.64 7.71
CA HIS A 132 -5.28 15.64 8.37
C HIS A 132 -5.90 15.29 9.72
N ASP A 133 -6.70 14.24 9.72
CA ASP A 133 -7.35 13.66 10.90
C ASP A 133 -7.30 12.13 10.82
N TRP A 134 -7.98 11.45 11.72
CA TRP A 134 -8.07 9.99 11.80
C TRP A 134 -8.47 9.34 10.46
N ALA A 135 -9.36 9.95 9.69
CA ALA A 135 -9.81 9.43 8.39
C ALA A 135 -8.70 9.44 7.32
N SER A 136 -7.71 10.31 7.48
CA SER A 136 -6.64 10.46 6.48
C SER A 136 -5.72 9.24 6.38
N HIS A 137 -5.55 8.45 7.44
CA HIS A 137 -4.63 7.31 7.45
C HIS A 137 -5.13 6.19 6.54
N GLY A 138 -6.35 5.71 6.74
CA GLY A 138 -6.96 4.67 5.89
C GLY A 138 -7.13 5.11 4.44
N ALA A 139 -7.54 6.37 4.21
CA ALA A 139 -7.69 6.92 2.87
C ALA A 139 -6.34 7.01 2.12
N LYS A 140 -5.25 7.40 2.80
CA LYS A 140 -3.91 7.46 2.22
C LYS A 140 -3.31 6.08 1.96
N ALA A 141 -3.60 5.11 2.82
CA ALA A 141 -3.22 3.72 2.59
C ALA A 141 -3.92 3.17 1.33
N LEU A 142 -5.22 3.46 1.14
CA LEU A 142 -5.94 3.07 -0.08
C LEU A 142 -5.40 3.79 -1.32
N GLU A 143 -5.05 5.07 -1.22
CA GLU A 143 -4.39 5.82 -2.30
C GLU A 143 -3.08 5.16 -2.72
N THR A 144 -2.28 4.70 -1.77
CA THR A 144 -1.02 3.99 -2.04
C THR A 144 -1.29 2.69 -2.79
N LEU A 145 -2.30 1.92 -2.37
CA LEU A 145 -2.72 0.68 -3.02
C LEU A 145 -3.23 0.93 -4.45
N ALA A 146 -4.09 1.93 -4.64
CA ALA A 146 -4.65 2.29 -5.94
C ALA A 146 -3.56 2.65 -6.98
N ARG A 147 -2.42 3.16 -6.50
CA ARG A 147 -1.27 3.56 -7.33
C ARG A 147 -0.23 2.45 -7.52
N ALA A 148 -0.40 1.31 -6.87
CA ALA A 148 0.55 0.20 -6.94
C ALA A 148 0.54 -0.59 -8.26
N ASP A 149 -0.35 -0.24 -9.20
CA ASP A 149 -0.49 -0.89 -10.52
C ASP A 149 -0.55 -2.43 -10.42
N LEU A 150 -1.48 -2.90 -9.61
CA LEU A 150 -1.61 -4.31 -9.22
C LEU A 150 -1.76 -5.24 -10.44
N PHE A 151 -2.51 -4.82 -11.46
CA PHE A 151 -2.78 -5.65 -12.65
C PHE A 151 -1.55 -5.81 -13.56
N ALA A 152 -0.75 -4.75 -13.75
CA ALA A 152 0.48 -4.85 -14.52
C ALA A 152 1.53 -5.75 -13.84
N ARG A 153 1.48 -5.84 -12.53
CA ARG A 153 2.38 -6.69 -11.74
C ARG A 153 2.04 -8.16 -11.86
N LEU A 154 0.75 -8.53 -11.86
CA LEU A 154 0.32 -9.90 -12.12
C LEU A 154 0.78 -10.38 -13.48
N SER A 155 0.55 -9.59 -14.51
CA SER A 155 0.99 -9.91 -15.86
C SER A 155 2.49 -10.20 -15.93
N ARG A 156 3.32 -9.42 -15.22
CA ARG A 156 4.77 -9.64 -15.14
C ARG A 156 5.15 -10.93 -14.41
N GLN A 157 4.43 -11.25 -13.31
CA GLN A 157 4.69 -12.49 -12.55
C GLN A 157 4.29 -13.74 -13.35
N ASP A 158 3.19 -13.69 -14.08
CA ASP A 158 2.76 -14.80 -14.94
C ASP A 158 3.72 -15.01 -16.11
N PHE A 159 4.22 -13.94 -16.74
CA PHE A 159 5.27 -14.02 -17.76
C PHE A 159 6.60 -14.56 -17.21
N ALA A 160 6.97 -14.22 -15.98
CA ALA A 160 8.19 -14.74 -15.36
C ALA A 160 8.10 -16.24 -15.04
N LYS A 161 6.91 -16.72 -14.64
CA LYS A 161 6.66 -18.17 -14.38
C LYS A 161 6.54 -18.99 -15.67
N SER A 162 6.07 -18.39 -16.76
CA SER A 162 5.89 -19.05 -18.05
C SER A 162 7.19 -19.12 -18.90
N ARG A 163 8.27 -18.46 -18.46
CA ARG A 163 9.54 -18.49 -19.18
C ARG A 163 10.21 -19.85 -19.00
N PRO A 164 10.42 -20.63 -20.07
CA PRO A 164 11.12 -21.90 -19.96
C PRO A 164 12.54 -21.66 -19.43
N PRO A 165 13.12 -22.60 -18.66
CA PRO A 165 14.48 -22.46 -18.16
C PRO A 165 15.41 -22.25 -19.35
N SER A 166 16.23 -21.20 -19.31
CA SER A 166 17.21 -20.93 -20.37
C SER A 166 18.12 -22.16 -20.50
N ARG A 167 18.05 -22.84 -21.63
CA ARG A 167 19.07 -23.87 -21.99
C ARG A 167 20.41 -23.14 -22.07
N ARG A 168 21.23 -23.23 -21.02
CA ARG A 168 22.64 -22.93 -21.13
C ARG A 168 23.21 -23.98 -22.11
N GLY A 169 23.38 -23.57 -23.35
CA GLY A 169 24.11 -24.37 -24.34
C GLY A 169 25.54 -24.49 -23.86
N ASN A 170 25.94 -25.70 -23.45
CA ASN A 170 27.34 -26.07 -23.34
C ASN A 170 27.90 -26.21 -24.75
N TRP A 171 28.42 -25.13 -25.29
CA TRP A 171 29.31 -25.20 -26.45
C TRP A 171 30.69 -25.53 -25.92
N ALA A 172 30.94 -26.82 -25.61
CA ALA A 172 32.29 -27.31 -25.49
C ALA A 172 32.80 -27.55 -26.93
N ALA A 173 33.72 -26.70 -27.34
CA ALA A 173 34.48 -26.91 -28.57
C ALA A 173 35.28 -28.23 -28.47
N HIS A 174 35.03 -29.11 -29.40
CA HIS A 174 35.96 -30.17 -29.74
C HIS A 174 36.86 -29.63 -30.84
N THR A 175 38.10 -29.40 -30.52
CA THR A 175 39.27 -29.50 -31.42
C THR A 175 40.12 -30.62 -30.95
#